data_958f462a8ebab122df75c224aa2f54a5
#
_entry.id   958f462a8ebab122df75c224aa2f54a5
#
_cell.length_a   1.000
_cell.length_b   1.000
_cell.length_c   1.000
_cell.angle_alpha   90.00
_cell.angle_beta   90.00
_cell.angle_gamma   90.00
#
_symmetry.space_group_name_H-M   'P 1'
#
loop_
_entity.id
_entity.type
_entity.pdbx_description
1 polymer ?
#
loop_
_entity_poly.entity_id
_entity_poly.type
_entity_poly.pdbx_seq_one_letter_code
_entity_poly.pdbx_strand_id
1 'polypeptide(L)'
;MTDGAQPAAPNATNVLAALGLPAAALVQQRVPKKLLIDNGAITAGDKRVITDGIDEIHWLASLKPSTVGVPTFVDDGEPPVREYLEVAVLSRQLRAGAKEHRIAELVHRSIPYPLLLVLAQPGAMSLSVGHVRWAQNEAGKVILDGTPYEARIDSSTPAASVSALMQSLALTQLPRADLFVLVQGLIDALTGFRASLLTGPPNTPPTRERAAAQRLALQRCIDLDSQIAQLRGAAVKDKQLPRQVALNLEIKRLSAERADLIASLGD
;
A
#
# COMPACT_ATOMS: atom_id res chain seq x y z
N MET A 1 -36.05 2.98 -18.05
CA MET A 1 -35.27 3.59 -16.94
C MET A 1 -34.55 2.45 -16.27
N THR A 2 -33.36 2.16 -16.74
CA THR A 2 -32.48 1.14 -16.15
C THR A 2 -31.77 1.80 -14.96
N ASP A 3 -32.14 1.33 -13.79
CA ASP A 3 -31.55 1.71 -12.51
C ASP A 3 -30.05 1.36 -12.58
N GLY A 4 -29.21 2.39 -12.70
CA GLY A 4 -27.77 2.29 -12.74
C GLY A 4 -27.26 1.96 -11.35
N ALA A 5 -27.38 0.72 -10.90
CA ALA A 5 -26.75 0.25 -9.69
C ALA A 5 -25.24 0.51 -9.79
N GLN A 6 -24.77 1.53 -9.11
CA GLN A 6 -23.35 1.84 -8.99
C GLN A 6 -22.67 0.59 -8.43
N PRO A 7 -21.63 0.04 -9.09
CA PRO A 7 -20.99 -1.18 -8.61
C PRO A 7 -20.53 -0.94 -7.16
N ALA A 8 -20.90 -1.86 -6.28
CA ALA A 8 -20.47 -1.81 -4.88
C ALA A 8 -18.95 -1.72 -4.82
N ALA A 9 -18.43 -0.89 -3.92
CA ALA A 9 -16.98 -0.77 -3.73
C ALA A 9 -16.38 -2.18 -3.54
N PRO A 10 -15.24 -2.49 -4.19
CA PRO A 10 -14.62 -3.80 -4.05
C PRO A 10 -14.29 -4.06 -2.57
N ASN A 11 -14.30 -5.33 -2.19
CA ASN A 11 -14.08 -5.78 -0.82
C ASN A 11 -12.96 -6.85 -0.77
N ALA A 12 -12.63 -7.32 0.41
CA ALA A 12 -11.59 -8.33 0.60
C ALA A 12 -11.84 -9.62 -0.21
N THR A 13 -13.09 -10.02 -0.40
CA THR A 13 -13.45 -11.18 -1.23
C THR A 13 -13.12 -10.95 -2.71
N ASN A 14 -13.34 -9.74 -3.22
CA ASN A 14 -12.97 -9.38 -4.58
C ASN A 14 -11.45 -9.42 -4.79
N VAL A 15 -10.67 -8.93 -3.82
CA VAL A 15 -9.20 -9.01 -3.87
C VAL A 15 -8.72 -10.45 -3.84
N LEU A 16 -9.28 -11.28 -2.94
CA LEU A 16 -8.91 -12.70 -2.86
C LEU A 16 -9.25 -13.45 -4.14
N ALA A 17 -10.41 -13.17 -4.74
CA ALA A 17 -10.80 -13.71 -6.04
C ALA A 17 -9.86 -13.26 -7.17
N ALA A 18 -9.49 -11.96 -7.17
CA ALA A 18 -8.57 -11.39 -8.16
C ALA A 18 -7.16 -12.02 -8.09
N LEU A 19 -6.67 -12.33 -6.89
CA LEU A 19 -5.39 -13.03 -6.71
C LEU A 19 -5.37 -14.42 -7.37
N GLY A 20 -6.52 -15.08 -7.51
CA GLY A 20 -6.63 -16.40 -8.17
C GLY A 20 -5.77 -17.47 -7.48
N LEU A 21 -5.74 -17.48 -6.15
CA LEU A 21 -4.88 -18.37 -5.38
C LEU A 21 -5.38 -19.82 -5.38
N PRO A 22 -4.46 -20.80 -5.38
CA PRO A 22 -4.82 -22.21 -5.15
C PRO A 22 -5.51 -22.38 -3.78
N ALA A 23 -6.43 -23.34 -3.67
CA ALA A 23 -7.13 -23.63 -2.41
C ALA A 23 -6.17 -23.93 -1.23
N ALA A 24 -5.03 -24.57 -1.52
CA ALA A 24 -3.98 -24.84 -0.53
C ALA A 24 -3.36 -23.59 0.11
N ALA A 25 -3.48 -22.41 -0.54
CA ALA A 25 -2.99 -21.16 -0.01
C ALA A 25 -3.99 -20.47 0.95
N LEU A 26 -5.27 -20.88 0.93
CA LEU A 26 -6.31 -20.25 1.73
C LEU A 26 -6.22 -20.71 3.19
N VAL A 27 -6.22 -19.74 4.11
CA VAL A 27 -6.14 -19.97 5.58
C VAL A 27 -7.48 -19.68 6.24
N GLN A 28 -8.07 -18.53 5.94
CA GLN A 28 -9.39 -18.07 6.42
C GLN A 28 -9.56 -18.12 7.96
N GLN A 29 -8.52 -17.73 8.69
CA GLN A 29 -8.51 -17.72 10.15
C GLN A 29 -8.64 -16.32 10.73
N ARG A 30 -9.38 -16.20 11.84
CA ARG A 30 -9.42 -14.96 12.62
C ARG A 30 -8.13 -14.78 13.42
N VAL A 31 -7.54 -13.58 13.36
CA VAL A 31 -6.34 -13.23 14.12
C VAL A 31 -6.74 -12.38 15.34
N PRO A 32 -6.29 -12.75 16.56
CA PRO A 32 -6.56 -11.94 17.75
C PRO A 32 -5.88 -10.57 17.67
N LYS A 33 -6.60 -9.49 18.00
CA LYS A 33 -6.02 -8.12 18.09
C LYS A 33 -4.83 -8.04 19.04
N LYS A 34 -4.83 -8.89 20.09
CA LYS A 34 -3.76 -8.97 21.08
C LYS A 34 -2.39 -9.21 20.41
N LEU A 35 -2.34 -10.07 19.39
CA LEU A 35 -1.10 -10.33 18.64
C LEU A 35 -0.48 -9.06 18.04
N LEU A 36 -1.32 -8.16 17.52
CA LEU A 36 -0.83 -6.89 16.99
C LEU A 36 -0.38 -5.90 18.06
N ILE A 37 -1.09 -5.91 19.19
CA ILE A 37 -0.75 -5.06 20.34
C ILE A 37 0.59 -5.49 20.94
N ASP A 38 0.79 -6.79 21.09
CA ASP A 38 2.00 -7.32 21.71
C ASP A 38 3.23 -7.16 20.81
N ASN A 39 3.07 -7.25 19.48
CA ASN A 39 4.19 -7.21 18.53
C ASN A 39 4.40 -5.86 17.84
N GLY A 40 3.36 -5.03 17.69
CA GLY A 40 3.43 -3.80 16.87
C GLY A 40 3.16 -2.49 17.60
N ALA A 41 2.45 -2.52 18.74
CA ALA A 41 2.08 -1.31 19.44
C ALA A 41 3.17 -0.87 20.41
N ILE A 42 3.92 0.16 20.04
CA ILE A 42 5.04 0.69 20.85
C ILE A 42 4.51 1.61 21.97
N THR A 43 3.43 2.34 21.70
CA THR A 43 2.89 3.36 22.62
C THR A 43 1.45 3.03 23.07
N ALA A 44 1.01 3.66 24.17
CA ALA A 44 -0.39 3.60 24.59
C ALA A 44 -1.36 4.15 23.53
N GLY A 45 -0.90 5.14 22.74
CA GLY A 45 -1.63 5.68 21.59
C GLY A 45 -1.82 4.64 20.49
N ASP A 46 -0.78 3.86 20.17
CA ASP A 46 -0.86 2.79 19.16
C ASP A 46 -1.82 1.67 19.59
N LYS A 47 -1.80 1.31 20.89
CA LYS A 47 -2.75 0.34 21.45
C LYS A 47 -4.20 0.79 21.26
N ARG A 48 -4.49 2.08 21.51
CA ARG A 48 -5.81 2.66 21.28
C ARG A 48 -6.17 2.64 19.79
N VAL A 49 -5.26 3.04 18.90
CA VAL A 49 -5.49 3.01 17.45
C VAL A 49 -5.89 1.60 16.98
N ILE A 50 -5.24 0.55 17.48
CA ILE A 50 -5.58 -0.83 17.15
C ILE A 50 -6.92 -1.23 17.78
N THR A 51 -7.12 -0.95 19.08
CA THR A 51 -8.31 -1.38 19.83
C THR A 51 -9.58 -0.72 19.30
N ASP A 52 -9.51 0.61 19.06
CA ASP A 52 -10.67 1.42 18.71
C ASP A 52 -10.93 1.44 17.19
N GLY A 53 -9.86 1.36 16.38
CA GLY A 53 -9.93 1.48 14.93
C GLY A 53 -10.24 0.19 14.18
N ILE A 54 -9.97 -0.97 14.78
CA ILE A 54 -10.13 -2.28 14.13
C ILE A 54 -11.33 -3.01 14.70
N ASP A 55 -12.16 -3.56 13.81
CA ASP A 55 -13.25 -4.44 14.23
C ASP A 55 -12.80 -5.89 14.22
N GLU A 56 -12.45 -6.45 13.07
CA GLU A 56 -11.98 -7.82 12.91
C GLU A 56 -10.73 -7.91 12.04
N ILE A 57 -9.95 -8.98 12.24
CA ILE A 57 -8.75 -9.30 11.46
C ILE A 57 -8.87 -10.73 10.99
N HIS A 58 -8.67 -10.94 9.70
CA HIS A 58 -8.66 -12.26 9.09
C HIS A 58 -7.37 -12.51 8.33
N TRP A 59 -6.74 -13.64 8.57
CA TRP A 59 -5.68 -14.17 7.74
C TRP A 59 -6.35 -14.92 6.59
N LEU A 60 -6.33 -14.35 5.41
CA LEU A 60 -7.04 -14.88 4.26
C LEU A 60 -6.25 -15.97 3.55
N ALA A 61 -4.94 -15.74 3.35
CA ALA A 61 -4.10 -16.68 2.62
C ALA A 61 -2.62 -16.57 3.05
N SER A 62 -1.88 -17.64 2.74
CA SER A 62 -0.44 -17.79 2.99
C SER A 62 0.23 -18.28 1.71
N LEU A 63 1.04 -17.43 1.09
CA LEU A 63 1.76 -17.73 -0.13
C LEU A 63 3.15 -18.26 0.24
N LYS A 64 3.32 -19.57 0.11
CA LYS A 64 4.56 -20.32 0.37
C LYS A 64 4.95 -21.12 -0.88
N PRO A 65 6.21 -21.58 -0.99
CA PRO A 65 6.58 -22.47 -2.09
C PRO A 65 5.65 -23.66 -2.25
N SER A 66 5.24 -24.28 -1.15
CA SER A 66 4.33 -25.43 -1.14
C SER A 66 2.89 -25.10 -1.57
N THR A 67 2.45 -23.84 -1.51
CA THR A 67 1.05 -23.45 -1.83
C THR A 67 0.93 -22.78 -3.17
N VAL A 68 1.90 -21.98 -3.59
CA VAL A 68 1.83 -21.17 -4.83
C VAL A 68 2.94 -21.49 -5.83
N GLY A 69 3.90 -22.36 -5.48
CA GLY A 69 5.01 -22.75 -6.35
C GLY A 69 5.99 -21.63 -6.66
N VAL A 70 6.12 -20.65 -5.75
CA VAL A 70 7.09 -19.54 -5.85
C VAL A 70 8.18 -19.78 -4.82
N PRO A 71 9.46 -19.83 -5.21
CA PRO A 71 10.58 -20.08 -4.30
C PRO A 71 10.69 -19.03 -3.18
N THR A 72 11.26 -19.42 -2.05
CA THR A 72 11.69 -18.48 -1.01
C THR A 72 12.77 -17.54 -1.52
N PHE A 73 12.99 -16.45 -0.80
CA PHE A 73 14.09 -15.53 -1.06
C PHE A 73 14.92 -15.35 0.21
N VAL A 74 16.23 -15.44 0.05
CA VAL A 74 17.22 -15.05 1.06
C VAL A 74 18.27 -14.26 0.31
N ASP A 75 18.62 -13.05 0.77
CA ASP A 75 19.71 -12.29 0.14
C ASP A 75 21.09 -12.88 0.45
N ASP A 76 22.08 -12.53 -0.35
CA ASP A 76 23.45 -13.07 -0.30
C ASP A 76 24.29 -12.46 0.83
N GLY A 77 23.73 -11.61 1.69
CA GLY A 77 24.43 -10.97 2.80
C GLY A 77 24.76 -11.96 3.94
N GLU A 78 25.85 -11.73 4.65
CA GLU A 78 26.22 -12.49 5.85
C GLU A 78 26.34 -11.56 7.07
N PRO A 79 25.34 -11.54 7.98
CA PRO A 79 24.06 -12.25 7.90
C PRO A 79 23.11 -11.64 6.84
N PRO A 80 22.14 -12.40 6.33
CA PRO A 80 21.20 -11.90 5.34
C PRO A 80 20.38 -10.73 5.90
N VAL A 81 20.17 -9.71 5.08
CA VAL A 81 19.35 -8.54 5.45
C VAL A 81 17.87 -8.85 5.28
N ARG A 82 17.51 -9.69 4.30
CA ARG A 82 16.12 -10.09 4.02
C ARG A 82 16.00 -11.58 3.84
N GLU A 83 14.90 -12.11 4.37
CA GLU A 83 14.52 -13.51 4.20
C GLU A 83 13.00 -13.57 4.05
N TYR A 84 12.51 -14.08 2.92
CA TYR A 84 11.09 -14.23 2.62
C TYR A 84 10.74 -15.69 2.46
N LEU A 85 10.19 -16.28 3.53
CA LEU A 85 9.73 -17.66 3.56
C LEU A 85 8.22 -17.77 3.23
N GLU A 86 7.50 -16.67 3.41
CA GLU A 86 6.06 -16.58 3.28
C GLU A 86 5.64 -15.15 2.95
N VAL A 87 4.55 -15.00 2.17
CA VAL A 87 3.83 -13.73 2.02
C VAL A 87 2.41 -13.94 2.54
N ALA A 88 2.02 -13.13 3.52
CA ALA A 88 0.69 -13.21 4.12
C ALA A 88 -0.33 -12.32 3.37
N VAL A 89 -1.58 -12.76 3.29
CA VAL A 89 -2.71 -11.93 2.84
C VAL A 89 -3.65 -11.77 4.03
N LEU A 90 -3.80 -10.54 4.51
CA LEU A 90 -4.67 -10.22 5.63
C LEU A 90 -5.77 -9.26 5.20
N SER A 91 -6.95 -9.41 5.81
CA SER A 91 -8.01 -8.42 5.69
C SER A 91 -8.43 -7.90 7.06
N ARG A 92 -8.93 -6.67 7.06
CA ARG A 92 -9.44 -5.99 8.23
C ARG A 92 -10.65 -5.18 7.92
N GLN A 93 -11.64 -5.27 8.81
CA GLN A 93 -12.72 -4.32 8.86
C GLN A 93 -12.33 -3.19 9.81
N LEU A 94 -12.34 -1.97 9.29
CA LEU A 94 -12.09 -0.76 10.07
C LEU A 94 -13.41 -0.14 10.53
N ARG A 95 -13.38 0.48 11.70
CA ARG A 95 -14.48 1.31 12.18
C ARG A 95 -14.46 2.69 11.51
N ALA A 96 -15.61 3.34 11.47
CA ALA A 96 -15.71 4.70 10.96
C ALA A 96 -14.76 5.66 11.70
N GLY A 97 -14.03 6.49 10.95
CA GLY A 97 -13.06 7.44 11.51
C GLY A 97 -11.72 6.84 11.96
N ALA A 98 -11.47 5.55 11.71
CA ALA A 98 -10.20 4.91 12.02
C ALA A 98 -9.03 5.56 11.25
N LYS A 99 -7.88 5.66 11.90
CA LYS A 99 -6.62 6.18 11.31
C LYS A 99 -5.99 5.11 10.40
N GLU A 100 -6.51 4.98 9.20
CA GLU A 100 -6.20 3.92 8.24
C GLU A 100 -4.69 3.72 8.01
N HIS A 101 -3.98 4.79 7.61
CA HIS A 101 -2.53 4.75 7.37
C HIS A 101 -1.74 4.26 8.60
N ARG A 102 -2.07 4.77 9.80
CA ARG A 102 -1.39 4.32 11.03
C ARG A 102 -1.70 2.87 11.36
N ILE A 103 -2.93 2.43 11.10
CA ILE A 103 -3.31 1.03 11.27
C ILE A 103 -2.52 0.14 10.30
N ALA A 104 -2.41 0.52 9.02
CA ALA A 104 -1.61 -0.21 8.04
C ALA A 104 -0.17 -0.37 8.53
N GLU A 105 0.47 0.72 8.93
CA GLU A 105 1.84 0.70 9.46
C GLU A 105 2.00 -0.23 10.68
N LEU A 106 1.10 -0.13 11.66
CA LEU A 106 1.14 -0.96 12.86
C LEU A 106 0.96 -2.46 12.54
N VAL A 107 0.15 -2.79 11.54
CA VAL A 107 -0.04 -4.17 11.10
C VAL A 107 1.20 -4.72 10.45
N HIS A 108 1.77 -3.97 9.50
CA HIS A 108 3.02 -4.36 8.84
C HIS A 108 4.17 -4.57 9.85
N ARG A 109 4.21 -3.77 10.91
CA ARG A 109 5.20 -3.93 12.00
C ARG A 109 4.95 -5.12 12.91
N SER A 110 3.68 -5.55 13.01
CA SER A 110 3.29 -6.63 13.93
C SER A 110 3.48 -8.03 13.35
N ILE A 111 3.54 -8.14 12.02
CA ILE A 111 3.61 -9.39 11.30
C ILE A 111 5.03 -9.54 10.74
N PRO A 112 5.76 -10.62 11.08
CA PRO A 112 7.16 -10.77 10.68
C PRO A 112 7.33 -11.27 9.23
N TYR A 113 6.32 -11.11 8.39
CA TYR A 113 6.33 -11.50 6.98
C TYR A 113 5.93 -10.31 6.10
N PRO A 114 6.42 -10.25 4.84
CA PRO A 114 5.81 -9.37 3.86
C PRO A 114 4.32 -9.70 3.75
N LEU A 115 3.48 -8.69 3.64
CA LEU A 115 2.05 -8.92 3.57
C LEU A 115 1.33 -8.00 2.57
N LEU A 116 0.28 -8.54 1.94
CA LEU A 116 -0.77 -7.78 1.30
C LEU A 116 -1.90 -7.57 2.32
N LEU A 117 -2.07 -6.33 2.73
CA LEU A 117 -3.12 -5.94 3.68
C LEU A 117 -4.29 -5.30 2.95
N VAL A 118 -5.49 -5.82 3.20
CA VAL A 118 -6.75 -5.25 2.73
C VAL A 118 -7.46 -4.60 3.89
N LEU A 119 -7.63 -3.29 3.84
CA LEU A 119 -8.38 -2.50 4.83
C LEU A 119 -9.74 -2.13 4.24
N ALA A 120 -10.82 -2.65 4.78
CA ALA A 120 -12.18 -2.35 4.36
C ALA A 120 -12.85 -1.41 5.36
N GLN A 121 -13.55 -0.41 4.84
CA GLN A 121 -14.42 0.49 5.60
C GLN A 121 -15.67 0.83 4.80
N PRO A 122 -16.74 1.36 5.40
CA PRO A 122 -17.93 1.72 4.65
C PRO A 122 -17.61 2.65 3.48
N GLY A 123 -17.91 2.21 2.25
CA GLY A 123 -17.73 2.99 1.03
C GLY A 123 -16.30 3.09 0.49
N ALA A 124 -15.31 2.46 1.13
CA ALA A 124 -13.94 2.48 0.65
C ALA A 124 -13.15 1.23 1.04
N MET A 125 -12.08 0.97 0.30
CA MET A 125 -11.12 -0.08 0.59
C MET A 125 -9.71 0.43 0.29
N SER A 126 -8.73 0.00 1.07
CA SER A 126 -7.32 0.24 0.78
C SER A 126 -6.54 -1.06 0.76
N LEU A 127 -5.59 -1.11 -0.15
CA LEU A 127 -4.58 -2.15 -0.23
C LEU A 127 -3.25 -1.58 0.23
N SER A 128 -2.46 -2.37 0.95
CA SER A 128 -1.16 -1.96 1.45
C SER A 128 -0.18 -3.12 1.37
N VAL A 129 1.02 -2.85 0.84
CA VAL A 129 2.13 -3.81 0.72
C VAL A 129 3.43 -3.14 1.14
N GLY A 130 4.28 -3.84 1.89
CA GLY A 130 5.59 -3.34 2.29
C GLY A 130 6.64 -4.44 2.30
N HIS A 131 7.89 -4.04 2.02
CA HIS A 131 9.04 -4.90 2.25
C HIS A 131 9.36 -4.97 3.74
N VAL A 132 9.94 -6.09 4.15
CA VAL A 132 10.45 -6.29 5.51
C VAL A 132 11.93 -6.69 5.45
N ARG A 133 12.63 -6.45 6.54
CA ARG A 133 14.04 -6.86 6.71
C ARG A 133 14.34 -7.18 8.16
N TRP A 134 15.44 -7.84 8.39
CA TRP A 134 15.97 -8.03 9.75
C TRP A 134 16.41 -6.71 10.37
N ALA A 135 16.12 -6.54 11.65
CA ALA A 135 16.60 -5.39 12.41
C ALA A 135 18.11 -5.52 12.64
N GLN A 136 18.86 -4.44 12.40
CA GLN A 136 20.33 -4.43 12.60
C GLN A 136 20.72 -4.50 14.09
N ASN A 137 19.87 -3.97 14.97
CA ASN A 137 20.20 -3.79 16.40
C ASN A 137 19.46 -4.77 17.33
N GLU A 138 18.65 -5.72 16.78
CA GLU A 138 17.83 -6.63 17.56
C GLU A 138 17.73 -7.97 16.84
N ALA A 139 18.50 -8.95 17.31
CA ALA A 139 18.55 -10.28 16.68
C ALA A 139 17.16 -10.95 16.69
N GLY A 140 16.82 -11.60 15.58
CA GLY A 140 15.56 -12.32 15.42
C GLY A 140 14.31 -11.44 15.24
N LYS A 141 14.48 -10.12 15.13
CA LYS A 141 13.37 -9.20 14.88
C LYS A 141 13.29 -8.78 13.42
N VAL A 142 12.11 -8.90 12.85
CA VAL A 142 11.78 -8.38 11.52
C VAL A 142 11.15 -7.01 11.67
N ILE A 143 11.54 -6.08 10.80
CA ILE A 143 11.00 -4.71 10.76
C ILE A 143 10.54 -4.35 9.36
N LEU A 144 9.59 -3.43 9.28
CA LEU A 144 9.17 -2.84 8.01
C LEU A 144 10.34 -2.05 7.40
N ASP A 145 10.60 -2.27 6.11
CA ASP A 145 11.66 -1.59 5.36
C ASP A 145 11.07 -0.39 4.60
N GLY A 146 11.15 0.76 5.23
CA GLY A 146 10.52 1.99 4.74
C GLY A 146 9.04 2.12 5.12
N THR A 147 8.27 2.78 4.26
CA THR A 147 6.82 2.94 4.39
C THR A 147 6.08 1.99 3.47
N PRO A 148 4.92 1.44 3.87
CA PRO A 148 4.14 0.60 2.98
C PRO A 148 3.62 1.40 1.77
N TYR A 149 3.55 0.74 0.63
CA TYR A 149 2.86 1.27 -0.54
C TYR A 149 1.36 1.04 -0.39
N GLU A 150 0.56 2.08 -0.62
CA GLU A 150 -0.88 2.05 -0.40
C GLU A 150 -1.65 2.44 -1.65
N ALA A 151 -2.79 1.82 -1.88
CA ALA A 151 -3.75 2.16 -2.92
C ALA A 151 -5.15 2.21 -2.31
N ARG A 152 -5.80 3.38 -2.37
CA ARG A 152 -7.15 3.58 -1.87
C ARG A 152 -8.16 3.57 -3.02
N ILE A 153 -9.25 2.86 -2.80
CA ILE A 153 -10.37 2.72 -3.73
C ILE A 153 -11.64 3.17 -3.00
N ASP A 154 -12.38 4.08 -3.59
CA ASP A 154 -13.68 4.54 -3.10
C ASP A 154 -14.64 4.80 -4.27
N SER A 155 -15.81 5.39 -3.97
CA SER A 155 -16.85 5.67 -4.98
C SER A 155 -16.42 6.65 -6.08
N SER A 156 -15.36 7.44 -5.87
CA SER A 156 -14.82 8.37 -6.87
C SER A 156 -13.80 7.72 -7.80
N THR A 157 -13.33 6.50 -7.47
CA THR A 157 -12.28 5.79 -8.22
C THR A 157 -12.84 5.27 -9.56
N PRO A 158 -12.17 5.57 -10.70
CA PRO A 158 -12.62 5.09 -12.01
C PRO A 158 -12.67 3.55 -12.07
N ALA A 159 -13.79 2.99 -12.53
CA ALA A 159 -13.99 1.55 -12.61
C ALA A 159 -12.92 0.84 -13.47
N ALA A 160 -12.45 1.49 -14.54
CA ALA A 160 -11.38 0.98 -15.39
C ALA A 160 -10.06 0.80 -14.62
N SER A 161 -9.68 1.79 -13.78
CA SER A 161 -8.48 1.71 -12.94
C SER A 161 -8.61 0.59 -11.89
N VAL A 162 -9.79 0.43 -11.29
CA VAL A 162 -10.06 -0.67 -10.34
C VAL A 162 -9.95 -2.03 -11.03
N SER A 163 -10.55 -2.17 -12.22
CA SER A 163 -10.48 -3.42 -13.00
C SER A 163 -9.04 -3.77 -13.37
N ALA A 164 -8.26 -2.80 -13.86
CA ALA A 164 -6.85 -2.99 -14.19
C ALA A 164 -6.02 -3.39 -12.97
N LEU A 165 -6.24 -2.75 -11.80
CA LEU A 165 -5.60 -3.16 -10.56
C LEU A 165 -5.91 -4.61 -10.21
N MET A 166 -7.21 -5.00 -10.21
CA MET A 166 -7.60 -6.37 -9.88
C MET A 166 -6.97 -7.38 -10.83
N GLN A 167 -6.85 -7.08 -12.12
CA GLN A 167 -6.17 -7.94 -13.10
C GLN A 167 -4.66 -8.04 -12.79
N SER A 168 -4.00 -6.94 -12.46
CA SER A 168 -2.55 -6.93 -12.17
C SER A 168 -2.19 -7.66 -10.88
N LEU A 169 -3.14 -7.81 -9.94
CA LEU A 169 -2.93 -8.59 -8.71
C LEU A 169 -3.00 -10.11 -8.91
N ALA A 170 -3.48 -10.60 -10.06
CA ALA A 170 -3.60 -12.04 -10.29
C ALA A 170 -2.22 -12.71 -10.20
N LEU A 171 -2.13 -13.83 -9.46
CA LEU A 171 -0.88 -14.58 -9.27
C LEU A 171 -0.23 -14.99 -10.60
N THR A 172 -1.03 -15.20 -11.65
CA THR A 172 -0.56 -15.49 -13.01
C THR A 172 0.07 -14.33 -13.73
N GLN A 173 -0.20 -13.09 -13.30
CA GLN A 173 0.35 -11.84 -13.85
C GLN A 173 1.55 -11.35 -13.05
N LEU A 174 1.65 -11.75 -11.78
CA LEU A 174 2.75 -11.37 -10.90
C LEU A 174 4.05 -12.11 -11.29
N PRO A 175 5.22 -11.46 -11.15
CA PRO A 175 6.50 -12.12 -11.33
C PRO A 175 6.71 -13.18 -10.24
N ARG A 176 7.27 -14.36 -10.63
CA ARG A 176 7.31 -15.56 -9.77
C ARG A 176 8.72 -16.16 -9.62
N ALA A 177 9.76 -15.36 -9.80
CA ALA A 177 11.15 -15.85 -9.64
C ALA A 177 11.39 -16.29 -8.18
N ASP A 178 10.96 -15.50 -7.24
CA ASP A 178 10.98 -15.76 -5.80
C ASP A 178 9.96 -14.88 -5.07
N LEU A 179 9.82 -15.04 -3.75
CA LEU A 179 8.84 -14.29 -2.94
C LEU A 179 9.19 -12.80 -2.83
N PHE A 180 10.45 -12.39 -2.93
CA PHE A 180 10.81 -10.97 -2.93
C PHE A 180 10.33 -10.29 -4.22
N VAL A 181 10.59 -10.92 -5.36
CA VAL A 181 10.16 -10.44 -6.67
C VAL A 181 8.62 -10.44 -6.78
N LEU A 182 7.95 -11.40 -6.16
CA LEU A 182 6.48 -11.43 -6.09
C LEU A 182 5.93 -10.24 -5.27
N VAL A 183 6.50 -9.95 -4.10
CA VAL A 183 6.12 -8.76 -3.29
C VAL A 183 6.39 -7.47 -4.06
N GLN A 184 7.52 -7.39 -4.80
CA GLN A 184 7.82 -6.26 -5.66
C GLN A 184 6.76 -6.09 -6.76
N GLY A 185 6.27 -7.18 -7.35
CA GLY A 185 5.17 -7.16 -8.32
C GLY A 185 3.86 -6.63 -7.74
N LEU A 186 3.53 -6.97 -6.49
CA LEU A 186 2.38 -6.41 -5.79
C LEU A 186 2.55 -4.89 -5.57
N ILE A 187 3.74 -4.44 -5.17
CA ILE A 187 4.07 -3.02 -5.03
C ILE A 187 3.92 -2.29 -6.37
N ASP A 188 4.39 -2.89 -7.45
CA ASP A 188 4.31 -2.32 -8.80
C ASP A 188 2.85 -2.20 -9.28
N ALA A 189 1.99 -3.17 -8.95
CA ALA A 189 0.56 -3.10 -9.23
C ALA A 189 -0.13 -1.94 -8.50
N LEU A 190 0.14 -1.75 -7.20
CA LEU A 190 -0.39 -0.61 -6.43
C LEU A 190 0.16 0.73 -6.95
N THR A 191 1.43 0.77 -7.33
CA THR A 191 2.09 1.95 -7.91
C THR A 191 1.46 2.34 -9.26
N GLY A 192 1.28 1.36 -10.16
CA GLY A 192 0.62 1.56 -11.45
C GLY A 192 -0.83 2.04 -11.31
N PHE A 193 -1.58 1.49 -10.36
CA PHE A 193 -2.91 1.98 -10.04
C PHE A 193 -2.89 3.45 -9.60
N ARG A 194 -1.99 3.85 -8.70
CA ARG A 194 -1.87 5.26 -8.26
C ARG A 194 -1.47 6.17 -9.41
N ALA A 195 -0.57 5.73 -10.28
CA ALA A 195 -0.21 6.48 -11.48
C ALA A 195 -1.43 6.69 -12.37
N SER A 196 -2.24 5.65 -12.60
CA SER A 196 -3.44 5.74 -13.42
C SER A 196 -4.48 6.75 -12.92
N LEU A 197 -4.54 7.00 -11.62
CA LEU A 197 -5.41 8.02 -11.03
C LEU A 197 -4.93 9.46 -11.35
N LEU A 198 -3.65 9.63 -11.65
CA LEU A 198 -3.05 10.92 -11.98
C LEU A 198 -2.98 11.17 -13.50
N THR A 199 -2.74 10.11 -14.28
CA THR A 199 -2.49 10.20 -15.72
C THR A 199 -3.69 9.80 -16.58
N GLY A 200 -4.72 9.20 -16.00
CA GLY A 200 -5.89 8.68 -16.71
C GLY A 200 -5.79 7.16 -16.95
N PRO A 201 -5.64 6.67 -18.19
CA PRO A 201 -5.71 5.24 -18.47
C PRO A 201 -4.61 4.47 -17.74
N PRO A 202 -4.90 3.20 -17.29
CA PRO A 202 -3.92 2.37 -16.61
C PRO A 202 -2.68 2.18 -17.49
N ASN A 203 -1.53 2.59 -16.98
CA ASN A 203 -0.24 2.39 -17.63
C ASN A 203 0.56 1.37 -16.82
N THR A 204 0.70 0.16 -17.37
CA THR A 204 1.57 -0.87 -16.78
C THR A 204 2.98 -0.65 -17.27
N PRO A 205 3.96 -0.37 -16.42
CA PRO A 205 5.33 -0.14 -16.84
C PRO A 205 5.90 -1.39 -17.52
N PRO A 206 6.48 -1.28 -18.72
CA PRO A 206 6.92 -2.43 -19.49
C PRO A 206 8.20 -3.08 -18.96
N THR A 207 8.99 -2.37 -18.14
CA THR A 207 10.26 -2.85 -17.58
C THR A 207 10.38 -2.57 -16.08
N ARG A 208 11.29 -3.30 -15.39
CA ARG A 208 11.60 -3.07 -13.98
C ARG A 208 12.17 -1.68 -13.71
N GLU A 209 13.02 -1.18 -14.62
CA GLU A 209 13.62 0.15 -14.53
C GLU A 209 12.52 1.23 -14.59
N ARG A 210 11.57 1.06 -15.50
CA ARG A 210 10.46 1.99 -15.65
C ARG A 210 9.52 1.93 -14.45
N ALA A 211 9.24 0.76 -13.91
CA ALA A 211 8.49 0.61 -12.66
C ALA A 211 9.20 1.30 -11.48
N ALA A 212 10.53 1.19 -11.39
CA ALA A 212 11.31 1.87 -10.37
C ALA A 212 11.26 3.41 -10.54
N ALA A 213 11.40 3.91 -11.76
CA ALA A 213 11.28 5.33 -12.06
C ALA A 213 9.88 5.87 -11.72
N GLN A 214 8.82 5.12 -12.06
CA GLN A 214 7.43 5.46 -11.74
C GLN A 214 7.21 5.54 -10.22
N ARG A 215 7.75 4.60 -9.43
CA ARG A 215 7.69 4.66 -7.96
C ARG A 215 8.35 5.92 -7.41
N LEU A 216 9.55 6.26 -7.90
CA LEU A 216 10.26 7.46 -7.46
C LEU A 216 9.50 8.74 -7.82
N ALA A 217 8.96 8.83 -9.03
CA ALA A 217 8.16 9.97 -9.47
C ALA A 217 6.88 10.14 -8.64
N LEU A 218 6.16 9.04 -8.35
CA LEU A 218 4.98 9.07 -7.48
C LEU A 218 5.33 9.48 -6.05
N GLN A 219 6.43 8.96 -5.49
CA GLN A 219 6.87 9.38 -4.15
C GLN A 219 7.19 10.87 -4.13
N ARG A 220 7.88 11.37 -5.15
CA ARG A 220 8.16 12.81 -5.27
C ARG A 220 6.89 13.65 -5.39
N CYS A 221 5.87 13.19 -6.13
CA CYS A 221 4.57 13.86 -6.19
C CYS A 221 3.91 13.97 -4.80
N ILE A 222 3.96 12.90 -3.99
CA ILE A 222 3.41 12.90 -2.63
C ILE A 222 4.14 13.91 -1.74
N ASP A 223 5.48 13.93 -1.81
CA ASP A 223 6.30 14.85 -1.04
C ASP A 223 6.00 16.32 -1.43
N LEU A 224 5.83 16.58 -2.73
CA LEU A 224 5.44 17.89 -3.22
C LEU A 224 4.04 18.29 -2.77
N ASP A 225 3.07 17.38 -2.81
CA ASP A 225 1.71 17.65 -2.31
C ASP A 225 1.72 17.99 -0.82
N SER A 226 2.53 17.30 0.00
CA SER A 226 2.71 17.61 1.41
C SER A 226 3.32 18.99 1.63
N GLN A 227 4.38 19.34 0.88
CA GLN A 227 5.04 20.64 0.96
C GLN A 227 4.09 21.78 0.54
N ILE A 228 3.36 21.59 -0.58
CA ILE A 228 2.37 22.56 -1.06
C ILE A 228 1.28 22.78 -0.01
N ALA A 229 0.78 21.71 0.62
CA ALA A 229 -0.23 21.82 1.67
C ALA A 229 0.28 22.60 2.90
N GLN A 230 1.52 22.35 3.32
CA GLN A 230 2.17 23.10 4.41
C GLN A 230 2.33 24.58 4.07
N LEU A 231 2.81 24.90 2.87
CA LEU A 231 2.99 26.27 2.42
C LEU A 231 1.66 27.02 2.29
N ARG A 232 0.60 26.36 1.79
CA ARG A 232 -0.75 26.91 1.76
C ARG A 232 -1.25 27.24 3.18
N GLY A 233 -1.06 26.31 4.13
CA GLY A 233 -1.40 26.52 5.53
C GLY A 233 -0.62 27.69 6.17
N ALA A 234 0.65 27.87 5.80
CA ALA A 234 1.48 28.98 6.24
C ALA A 234 1.02 30.32 5.61
N ALA A 235 0.75 30.34 4.31
CA ALA A 235 0.31 31.54 3.60
C ALA A 235 -1.03 32.09 4.13
N VAL A 236 -1.96 31.22 4.51
CA VAL A 236 -3.24 31.62 5.11
C VAL A 236 -3.07 32.26 6.49
N LYS A 237 -2.07 31.81 7.26
CA LYS A 237 -1.78 32.29 8.62
C LYS A 237 -0.92 33.56 8.67
N ASP A 238 -0.13 33.81 7.64
CA ASP A 238 0.77 34.96 7.59
C ASP A 238 0.01 36.26 7.31
N LYS A 239 0.25 37.30 8.10
CA LYS A 239 -0.37 38.61 7.98
C LYS A 239 0.46 39.59 7.13
N GLN A 240 1.67 39.22 6.74
CA GLN A 240 2.59 40.08 6.00
C GLN A 240 2.49 39.79 4.49
N LEU A 241 1.98 40.75 3.74
CA LEU A 241 1.78 40.62 2.29
C LEU A 241 3.04 40.17 1.52
N PRO A 242 4.26 40.72 1.76
CA PRO A 242 5.47 40.26 1.09
C PRO A 242 5.78 38.77 1.32
N ARG A 243 5.53 38.26 2.53
CA ARG A 243 5.71 36.85 2.87
C ARG A 243 4.67 35.95 2.21
N GLN A 244 3.40 36.40 2.17
CA GLN A 244 2.35 35.67 1.42
C GLN A 244 2.70 35.55 -0.07
N VAL A 245 3.23 36.63 -0.67
CA VAL A 245 3.67 36.60 -2.07
C VAL A 245 4.81 35.60 -2.27
N ALA A 246 5.81 35.60 -1.42
CA ALA A 246 6.92 34.64 -1.48
C ALA A 246 6.45 33.19 -1.36
N LEU A 247 5.56 32.90 -0.39
CA LEU A 247 4.97 31.56 -0.21
C LEU A 247 4.16 31.13 -1.43
N ASN A 248 3.37 32.03 -2.01
CA ASN A 248 2.57 31.71 -3.20
C ASN A 248 3.44 31.47 -4.46
N LEU A 249 4.57 32.18 -4.61
CA LEU A 249 5.54 31.91 -5.66
C LEU A 249 6.17 30.52 -5.52
N GLU A 250 6.53 30.12 -4.29
CA GLU A 250 7.07 28.79 -4.04
C GLU A 250 6.01 27.70 -4.28
N ILE A 251 4.75 27.88 -3.85
CA ILE A 251 3.64 26.99 -4.20
C ILE A 251 3.51 26.82 -5.70
N LYS A 252 3.60 27.92 -6.47
CA LYS A 252 3.52 27.86 -7.93
C LYS A 252 4.67 27.05 -8.52
N ARG A 253 5.92 27.25 -8.04
CA ARG A 253 7.11 26.50 -8.47
C ARG A 253 6.94 24.99 -8.22
N LEU A 254 6.57 24.59 -6.97
CA LEU A 254 6.38 23.20 -6.61
C LEU A 254 5.19 22.56 -7.37
N SER A 255 4.14 23.34 -7.66
CA SER A 255 3.01 22.85 -8.45
C SER A 255 3.40 22.59 -9.91
N ALA A 256 4.30 23.40 -10.49
CA ALA A 256 4.85 23.16 -11.82
C ALA A 256 5.72 21.89 -11.84
N GLU A 257 6.66 21.75 -10.89
CA GLU A 257 7.49 20.55 -10.75
C GLU A 257 6.62 19.27 -10.64
N ARG A 258 5.53 19.33 -9.86
CA ARG A 258 4.58 18.24 -9.74
C ARG A 258 3.88 17.91 -11.07
N ALA A 259 3.49 18.93 -11.84
CA ALA A 259 2.82 18.74 -13.14
C ALA A 259 3.77 18.05 -14.15
N ASP A 260 5.03 18.44 -14.18
CA ASP A 260 6.05 17.83 -15.05
C ASP A 260 6.27 16.35 -14.70
N LEU A 261 6.33 16.02 -13.39
CA LEU A 261 6.43 14.64 -12.93
C LEU A 261 5.20 13.81 -13.35
N ILE A 262 3.98 14.35 -13.21
CA ILE A 262 2.76 13.66 -13.66
C ILE A 262 2.79 13.41 -15.17
N ALA A 263 3.22 14.38 -15.96
CA ALA A 263 3.36 14.19 -17.40
C ALA A 263 4.33 13.03 -17.72
N SER A 264 5.46 12.94 -17.01
CA SER A 264 6.43 11.85 -17.18
C SER A 264 5.92 10.46 -16.74
N LEU A 265 4.87 10.41 -15.91
CA LEU A 265 4.24 9.14 -15.52
C LEU A 265 3.35 8.56 -16.62
N GLY A 266 2.87 9.42 -17.54
CA GLY A 266 1.98 9.03 -18.66
C GLY A 266 2.74 8.51 -19.89
N ASP A 267 4.03 8.84 -20.02
CA ASP A 267 4.91 8.42 -21.12
C ASP A 267 5.47 7.00 -20.88
#